data_0b3d5b54a902347804f9dba666b84ad8
#
_entry.id   0b3d5b54a902347804f9dba666b84ad8
#
_cell.length_a   1.000
_cell.length_b   1.000
_cell.length_c   1.000
_cell.angle_alpha   90.00
_cell.angle_beta   90.00
_cell.angle_gamma   90.00
#
_symmetry.space_group_name_H-M   'P 1'
#
loop_
_entity.id
_entity.type
_entity.pdbx_description
1 polymer ?
#
loop_
_entity_poly.entity_id
_entity_poly.type
_entity_poly.pdbx_seq_one_letter_code
_entity_poly.pdbx_strand_id
1 'polypeptide(L)'
;MPRCAITARPVAAALAAAGTTALVGRVLRPGGPLRPDPDGLLDRVNFHGRTVSLRGGASLAVGSVAGATAAGSAPAAVATACGGAAGAVDDLDAGAHDGDAPAKGLRGHLSALAHGRVTTGVLKIGVIGAGALAAAGALAAERADRRPAPAEAPSPGTTSLLADAVVSAVAIASWANVHNLLDLRPGRALKASALLAAPLALAPGEDAATTRRLAAAALGAATAAAPDDLAERTMLGDTGANALGALVGTAAAAHPSRLLRAVAATAGTALVLASERVSFSRVIASTPALAALDALGRQEA
;
A
#
# COMPACT_ATOMS: atom_id res chain seq x y z
N MET A 1 -25.67 -1.07 -25.19
CA MET A 1 -25.52 -0.35 -23.90
C MET A 1 -24.45 -0.94 -22.93
N PRO A 2 -23.26 -1.41 -23.36
CA PRO A 2 -22.26 -1.95 -22.41
C PRO A 2 -21.28 -0.91 -21.85
N ARG A 3 -21.14 0.26 -22.50
CA ARG A 3 -20.11 1.26 -22.06
C ARG A 3 -20.38 1.91 -20.70
N CYS A 4 -21.62 2.04 -20.26
CA CYS A 4 -21.96 2.67 -18.98
C CYS A 4 -21.62 1.79 -17.77
N ALA A 5 -21.65 0.46 -17.90
CA ALA A 5 -21.32 -0.48 -16.83
C ALA A 5 -19.81 -0.61 -16.59
N ILE A 6 -18.98 -0.32 -17.61
CA ILE A 6 -17.52 -0.43 -17.51
C ILE A 6 -16.93 0.70 -16.65
N THR A 7 -17.55 1.88 -16.67
CA THR A 7 -17.09 3.04 -15.88
C THR A 7 -17.67 3.08 -14.46
N ALA A 8 -18.82 2.47 -14.22
CA ALA A 8 -19.49 2.51 -12.92
C ALA A 8 -18.70 1.79 -11.80
N ARG A 9 -18.10 0.65 -12.09
CA ARG A 9 -17.38 -0.15 -11.08
C ARG A 9 -16.08 0.48 -10.55
N PRO A 10 -15.20 1.09 -11.37
CA PRO A 10 -14.06 1.86 -10.85
C PRO A 10 -14.49 3.04 -9.98
N VAL A 11 -15.53 3.76 -10.38
CA VAL A 11 -16.08 4.88 -9.60
C VAL A 11 -16.64 4.37 -8.26
N ALA A 12 -17.39 3.27 -8.27
CA ALA A 12 -17.91 2.68 -7.03
C ALA A 12 -16.77 2.26 -6.07
N ALA A 13 -15.69 1.67 -6.57
CA ALA A 13 -14.53 1.30 -5.77
C ALA A 13 -13.84 2.54 -5.17
N ALA A 14 -13.67 3.61 -5.98
CA ALA A 14 -13.11 4.88 -5.50
C ALA A 14 -13.99 5.53 -4.42
N LEU A 15 -15.30 5.57 -4.63
CA LEU A 15 -16.26 6.16 -3.68
C LEU A 15 -16.34 5.33 -2.39
N ALA A 16 -16.32 4.00 -2.48
CA ALA A 16 -16.27 3.14 -1.30
C ALA A 16 -15.00 3.38 -0.49
N ALA A 17 -13.85 3.44 -1.15
CA ALA A 17 -12.59 3.73 -0.48
C ALA A 17 -12.60 5.13 0.17
N ALA A 18 -12.93 6.17 -0.59
CA ALA A 18 -12.95 7.54 -0.10
C ALA A 18 -13.98 7.75 1.01
N GLY A 19 -15.20 7.26 0.80
CA GLY A 19 -16.29 7.39 1.77
C GLY A 19 -15.98 6.69 3.09
N THR A 20 -15.41 5.48 3.03
CA THR A 20 -15.02 4.75 4.23
C THR A 20 -13.84 5.43 4.93
N THR A 21 -12.81 5.87 4.20
CA THR A 21 -11.68 6.63 4.77
C THR A 21 -12.19 7.88 5.51
N ALA A 22 -13.05 8.68 4.87
CA ALA A 22 -13.61 9.88 5.47
C ALA A 22 -14.51 9.58 6.67
N LEU A 23 -15.34 8.54 6.59
CA LEU A 23 -16.23 8.13 7.67
C LEU A 23 -15.44 7.68 8.91
N VAL A 24 -14.49 6.75 8.72
CA VAL A 24 -13.64 6.24 9.81
C VAL A 24 -12.83 7.38 10.42
N GLY A 25 -12.27 8.27 9.61
CA GLY A 25 -11.54 9.44 10.08
C GLY A 25 -12.38 10.38 10.95
N ARG A 26 -13.68 10.55 10.62
CA ARG A 26 -14.62 11.31 11.44
C ARG A 26 -14.97 10.60 12.76
N VAL A 27 -15.14 9.29 12.70
CA VAL A 27 -15.48 8.49 13.89
C VAL A 27 -14.31 8.45 14.87
N LEU A 28 -13.09 8.37 14.37
CA LEU A 28 -11.86 8.28 15.16
C LEU A 28 -11.29 9.67 15.60
N ARG A 29 -11.88 10.78 15.20
CA ARG A 29 -11.36 12.10 15.58
C ARG A 29 -11.52 12.38 17.08
N PRO A 30 -10.70 13.27 17.70
CA PRO A 30 -10.91 13.73 19.05
C PRO A 30 -12.33 14.32 19.21
N GLY A 31 -13.05 13.90 20.26
CA GLY A 31 -14.46 14.26 20.46
C GLY A 31 -15.45 13.53 19.53
N GLY A 32 -14.98 12.59 18.70
CA GLY A 32 -15.83 11.70 17.93
C GLY A 32 -16.57 10.67 18.79
N PRO A 33 -17.51 9.91 18.20
CA PRO A 33 -18.42 9.03 18.95
C PRO A 33 -17.71 7.89 19.70
N LEU A 34 -16.55 7.42 19.23
CA LEU A 34 -15.85 6.29 19.84
C LEU A 34 -14.77 6.69 20.85
N ARG A 35 -14.36 7.96 20.91
CA ARG A 35 -13.26 8.44 21.79
C ARG A 35 -12.08 7.42 21.85
N PRO A 36 -11.50 7.01 20.73
CA PRO A 36 -10.66 5.81 20.64
C PRO A 36 -9.31 5.95 21.34
N ASP A 37 -8.94 7.16 21.78
CA ASP A 37 -7.58 7.42 22.25
C ASP A 37 -7.57 8.45 23.40
N PRO A 38 -8.08 8.09 24.59
CA PRO A 38 -8.06 8.98 25.75
C PRO A 38 -6.65 9.24 26.28
N ASP A 39 -5.70 8.32 26.02
CA ASP A 39 -4.34 8.34 26.56
C ASP A 39 -3.30 8.81 25.53
N GLY A 40 -3.71 9.22 24.34
CA GLY A 40 -2.79 9.67 23.26
C GLY A 40 -1.95 8.54 22.63
N LEU A 41 -2.42 7.29 22.70
CA LEU A 41 -1.73 6.12 22.15
C LEU A 41 -1.45 6.25 20.63
N LEU A 42 -2.33 6.91 19.91
CA LEU A 42 -2.20 7.16 18.47
C LEU A 42 -1.42 8.44 18.14
N ASP A 43 -1.02 9.23 19.13
CA ASP A 43 -0.30 10.46 18.89
C ASP A 43 1.18 10.20 18.62
N ARG A 44 1.72 10.90 17.65
CA ARG A 44 3.14 10.85 17.27
C ARG A 44 3.66 12.27 17.04
N VAL A 45 4.96 12.45 17.21
CA VAL A 45 5.62 13.70 16.84
C VAL A 45 6.15 13.56 15.43
N ASN A 46 5.70 14.43 14.52
CA ASN A 46 6.15 14.43 13.15
C ASN A 46 7.53 15.12 13.01
N PHE A 47 8.04 15.19 11.78
CA PHE A 47 9.35 15.78 11.50
C PHE A 47 9.44 17.30 11.75
N HIS A 48 8.31 18.00 11.86
CA HIS A 48 8.24 19.42 12.25
C HIS A 48 8.09 19.60 13.77
N GLY A 49 8.10 18.52 14.55
CA GLY A 49 7.89 18.58 15.99
C GLY A 49 6.42 18.76 16.40
N ARG A 50 5.49 18.63 15.46
CA ARG A 50 4.04 18.75 15.73
C ARG A 50 3.46 17.41 16.16
N THR A 51 2.55 17.43 17.12
CA THR A 51 1.77 16.24 17.49
C THR A 51 0.72 15.98 16.41
N VAL A 52 0.77 14.79 15.82
CA VAL A 52 -0.12 14.30 14.77
C VAL A 52 -0.67 12.92 15.15
N SER A 53 -1.84 12.57 14.65
CA SER A 53 -2.48 11.31 15.02
C SER A 53 -2.37 10.24 13.93
N LEU A 54 -2.04 9.00 14.31
CA LEU A 54 -2.06 7.81 13.45
C LEU A 54 -3.46 7.39 12.99
N ARG A 55 -4.54 8.03 13.49
CA ARG A 55 -5.91 7.76 13.02
C ARG A 55 -6.06 7.93 11.52
N GLY A 56 -5.25 8.79 10.88
CA GLY A 56 -5.23 8.95 9.42
C GLY A 56 -4.88 7.66 8.72
N GLY A 57 -3.83 6.98 9.19
CA GLY A 57 -3.43 5.68 8.66
C GLY A 57 -4.45 4.58 8.89
N ALA A 58 -5.01 4.49 10.09
CA ALA A 58 -6.07 3.53 10.39
C ALA A 58 -7.29 3.74 9.47
N SER A 59 -7.71 5.00 9.27
CA SER A 59 -8.82 5.35 8.39
C SER A 59 -8.54 4.97 6.93
N LEU A 60 -7.32 5.28 6.46
CA LEU A 60 -6.87 4.98 5.10
C LEU A 60 -6.79 3.46 4.86
N ALA A 61 -6.28 2.70 5.83
CA ALA A 61 -6.18 1.25 5.73
C ALA A 61 -7.57 0.60 5.60
N VAL A 62 -8.52 0.97 6.46
CA VAL A 62 -9.90 0.47 6.40
C VAL A 62 -10.58 0.87 5.10
N GLY A 63 -10.41 2.12 4.66
CA GLY A 63 -10.92 2.61 3.38
C GLY A 63 -10.32 1.88 2.19
N SER A 64 -9.02 1.58 2.22
CA SER A 64 -8.34 0.81 1.18
C SER A 64 -8.87 -0.63 1.06
N VAL A 65 -9.11 -1.29 2.19
CA VAL A 65 -9.75 -2.62 2.22
C VAL A 65 -11.18 -2.56 1.68
N ALA A 66 -11.98 -1.56 2.08
CA ALA A 66 -13.33 -1.37 1.59
C ALA A 66 -13.35 -1.14 0.06
N GLY A 67 -12.41 -0.33 -0.45
CA GLY A 67 -12.25 -0.09 -1.88
C GLY A 67 -11.86 -1.35 -2.66
N ALA A 68 -10.93 -2.16 -2.13
CA ALA A 68 -10.53 -3.44 -2.71
C ALA A 68 -11.71 -4.43 -2.77
N THR A 69 -12.52 -4.48 -1.71
CA THR A 69 -13.74 -5.30 -1.62
C THR A 69 -14.79 -4.83 -2.63
N ALA A 70 -15.05 -3.52 -2.72
CA ALA A 70 -15.97 -2.94 -3.69
C ALA A 70 -15.48 -3.09 -5.14
N ALA A 71 -14.16 -3.18 -5.35
CA ALA A 71 -13.57 -3.56 -6.63
C ALA A 71 -13.85 -5.03 -7.02
N GLY A 72 -14.37 -5.83 -6.10
CA GLY A 72 -14.63 -7.26 -6.30
C GLY A 72 -13.35 -8.09 -6.29
N SER A 73 -12.32 -7.70 -5.55
CA SER A 73 -11.03 -8.41 -5.49
C SER A 73 -10.72 -8.86 -4.06
N ALA A 74 -11.11 -10.07 -3.71
CA ALA A 74 -10.73 -10.69 -2.45
C ALA A 74 -9.19 -10.76 -2.27
N PRO A 75 -8.39 -11.11 -3.31
CA PRO A 75 -6.93 -11.07 -3.20
C PRO A 75 -6.41 -9.69 -2.75
N ALA A 76 -6.93 -8.62 -3.35
CA ALA A 76 -6.49 -7.27 -2.98
C ALA A 76 -6.92 -6.89 -1.56
N ALA A 77 -8.13 -7.27 -1.15
CA ALA A 77 -8.61 -7.03 0.21
C ALA A 77 -7.70 -7.73 1.25
N VAL A 78 -7.30 -8.98 0.99
CA VAL A 78 -6.38 -9.73 1.86
C VAL A 78 -5.02 -9.07 1.93
N ALA A 79 -4.37 -8.78 0.79
CA ALA A 79 -3.05 -8.13 0.77
C ALA A 79 -3.05 -6.78 1.50
N THR A 80 -4.10 -5.97 1.25
CA THR A 80 -4.27 -4.65 1.87
C THR A 80 -4.49 -4.76 3.38
N ALA A 81 -5.34 -5.72 3.82
CA ALA A 81 -5.59 -5.97 5.23
C ALA A 81 -4.33 -6.45 5.95
N CYS A 82 -3.57 -7.38 5.35
CA CYS A 82 -2.29 -7.84 5.91
C CYS A 82 -1.27 -6.68 6.02
N GLY A 83 -1.19 -5.82 4.99
CA GLY A 83 -0.34 -4.63 5.04
C GLY A 83 -0.71 -3.69 6.18
N GLY A 84 -2.00 -3.39 6.31
CA GLY A 84 -2.52 -2.53 7.40
C GLY A 84 -2.33 -3.14 8.78
N ALA A 85 -2.63 -4.44 8.95
CA ALA A 85 -2.47 -5.13 10.23
C ALA A 85 -1.00 -5.20 10.68
N ALA A 86 -0.09 -5.51 9.75
CA ALA A 86 1.35 -5.54 10.04
C ALA A 86 1.85 -4.15 10.44
N GLY A 87 1.39 -3.09 9.75
CA GLY A 87 1.72 -1.72 10.10
C GLY A 87 1.14 -1.30 11.45
N ALA A 88 -0.10 -1.73 11.76
CA ALA A 88 -0.73 -1.40 13.04
C ALA A 88 0.04 -1.99 14.24
N VAL A 89 0.56 -3.21 14.10
CA VAL A 89 1.41 -3.80 15.14
C VAL A 89 2.65 -2.96 15.35
N ASP A 90 3.33 -2.55 14.28
CA ASP A 90 4.55 -1.74 14.35
C ASP A 90 4.26 -0.34 14.92
N ASP A 91 3.21 0.31 14.47
CA ASP A 91 2.75 1.62 14.96
C ASP A 91 2.42 1.60 16.47
N LEU A 92 1.76 0.53 16.95
CA LEU A 92 1.35 0.40 18.35
C LEU A 92 2.50 -0.05 19.26
N ASP A 93 3.45 -0.82 18.74
CA ASP A 93 4.63 -1.26 19.48
C ASP A 93 5.57 -0.09 19.82
N ALA A 94 5.62 0.91 18.95
CA ALA A 94 6.46 2.11 19.10
C ALA A 94 7.91 1.84 19.50
N GLY A 95 8.45 0.65 19.14
CA GLY A 95 9.80 0.19 19.48
C GLY A 95 9.94 -0.43 20.86
N ALA A 96 8.87 -0.69 21.58
CA ALA A 96 8.92 -1.27 22.93
C ALA A 96 9.61 -2.65 23.00
N HIS A 97 9.52 -3.43 21.91
CA HIS A 97 10.10 -4.76 21.82
C HIS A 97 11.45 -4.81 21.07
N ASP A 98 12.01 -3.67 20.66
CA ASP A 98 13.29 -3.64 19.92
C ASP A 98 14.52 -3.92 20.82
N GLY A 99 14.38 -3.85 22.15
CA GLY A 99 15.45 -4.09 23.13
C GLY A 99 16.58 -3.06 23.04
N ASP A 100 17.72 -3.35 23.70
CA ASP A 100 18.88 -2.45 23.79
C ASP A 100 19.61 -2.22 22.45
N ALA A 101 19.33 -3.05 21.43
CA ALA A 101 19.93 -2.96 20.10
C ALA A 101 18.84 -3.04 19.02
N PRO A 102 18.19 -1.91 18.66
CA PRO A 102 17.14 -1.91 17.66
C PRO A 102 17.67 -2.36 16.31
N ALA A 103 17.03 -3.38 15.73
CA ALA A 103 17.32 -3.84 14.38
C ALA A 103 16.80 -2.80 13.38
N LYS A 104 17.67 -2.26 12.53
CA LYS A 104 17.29 -1.25 11.51
C LYS A 104 17.50 -1.81 10.12
N GLY A 105 16.52 -1.52 9.24
CA GLY A 105 16.53 -1.95 7.85
C GLY A 105 16.34 -3.46 7.68
N LEU A 106 16.18 -3.89 6.43
CA LEU A 106 15.97 -5.30 6.09
C LEU A 106 17.08 -6.20 6.61
N ARG A 107 18.34 -5.78 6.45
CA ARG A 107 19.51 -6.54 6.92
C ARG A 107 19.52 -6.71 8.43
N GLY A 108 19.17 -5.66 9.20
CA GLY A 108 19.13 -5.73 10.66
C GLY A 108 18.09 -6.73 11.15
N HIS A 109 16.87 -6.70 10.57
CA HIS A 109 15.80 -7.62 10.93
C HIS A 109 16.13 -9.08 10.55
N LEU A 110 16.69 -9.32 9.35
CA LEU A 110 17.13 -10.66 8.94
C LEU A 110 18.28 -11.19 9.81
N SER A 111 19.23 -10.33 10.19
CA SER A 111 20.30 -10.70 11.10
C SER A 111 19.74 -11.05 12.49
N ALA A 112 18.80 -10.27 13.03
CA ALA A 112 18.13 -10.57 14.30
C ALA A 112 17.44 -11.94 14.26
N LEU A 113 16.72 -12.23 13.16
CA LEU A 113 16.05 -13.52 12.94
C LEU A 113 17.06 -14.68 12.90
N ALA A 114 18.19 -14.52 12.18
CA ALA A 114 19.25 -15.53 12.11
C ALA A 114 19.85 -15.84 13.49
N HIS A 115 19.75 -14.91 14.45
CA HIS A 115 20.16 -15.11 15.85
C HIS A 115 19.00 -15.48 16.78
N GLY A 116 17.85 -15.94 16.22
CA GLY A 116 16.69 -16.40 16.97
C GLY A 116 15.83 -15.29 17.60
N ARG A 117 16.05 -14.02 17.23
CA ARG A 117 15.23 -12.88 17.71
C ARG A 117 14.17 -12.49 16.70
N VAL A 118 12.91 -12.62 17.09
CA VAL A 118 11.77 -12.14 16.28
C VAL A 118 11.49 -10.69 16.67
N THR A 119 11.76 -9.76 15.76
CA THR A 119 11.47 -8.34 15.91
C THR A 119 10.11 -8.00 15.27
N THR A 120 9.52 -6.84 15.62
CA THR A 120 8.29 -6.34 14.94
C THR A 120 8.50 -6.22 13.43
N GLY A 121 9.69 -5.79 12.99
CA GLY A 121 10.03 -5.76 11.56
C GLY A 121 10.06 -7.15 10.88
N VAL A 122 10.53 -8.21 11.56
CA VAL A 122 10.43 -9.60 11.05
C VAL A 122 8.98 -10.02 10.92
N LEU A 123 8.15 -9.74 11.94
CA LEU A 123 6.72 -10.05 11.91
C LEU A 123 6.03 -9.31 10.76
N LYS A 124 6.34 -8.04 10.58
CA LYS A 124 5.83 -7.20 9.48
C LYS A 124 6.17 -7.79 8.12
N ILE A 125 7.44 -8.15 7.88
CA ILE A 125 7.88 -8.80 6.63
C ILE A 125 7.12 -10.11 6.43
N GLY A 126 6.94 -10.93 7.47
CA GLY A 126 6.23 -12.20 7.42
C GLY A 126 4.76 -12.02 7.06
N VAL A 127 4.03 -11.12 7.73
CA VAL A 127 2.59 -10.88 7.51
C VAL A 127 2.34 -10.27 6.13
N ILE A 128 3.11 -9.24 5.74
CA ILE A 128 2.99 -8.63 4.40
C ILE A 128 3.35 -9.66 3.33
N GLY A 129 4.43 -10.43 3.53
CA GLY A 129 4.86 -11.46 2.59
C GLY A 129 3.81 -12.57 2.42
N ALA A 130 3.23 -13.06 3.51
CA ALA A 130 2.17 -14.08 3.46
C ALA A 130 0.92 -13.57 2.75
N GLY A 131 0.46 -12.34 3.08
CA GLY A 131 -0.67 -11.70 2.41
C GLY A 131 -0.41 -11.47 0.92
N ALA A 132 0.80 -11.05 0.56
CA ALA A 132 1.20 -10.86 -0.83
C ALA A 132 1.25 -12.19 -1.61
N LEU A 133 1.78 -13.26 -1.02
CA LEU A 133 1.81 -14.59 -1.64
C LEU A 133 0.41 -15.16 -1.84
N ALA A 134 -0.46 -15.05 -0.84
CA ALA A 134 -1.85 -15.49 -0.93
C ALA A 134 -2.60 -14.74 -2.03
N ALA A 135 -2.48 -13.42 -2.06
CA ALA A 135 -3.11 -12.58 -3.08
C ALA A 135 -2.56 -12.88 -4.49
N ALA A 136 -1.25 -13.02 -4.62
CA ALA A 136 -0.58 -13.28 -5.88
C ALA A 136 -0.94 -14.66 -6.45
N GLY A 137 -1.02 -15.69 -5.59
CA GLY A 137 -1.46 -17.03 -5.98
C GLY A 137 -2.89 -17.02 -6.52
N ALA A 138 -3.81 -16.34 -5.81
CA ALA A 138 -5.19 -16.19 -6.26
C ALA A 138 -5.29 -15.43 -7.59
N LEU A 139 -4.56 -14.32 -7.75
CA LEU A 139 -4.53 -13.57 -9.01
C LEU A 139 -3.93 -14.39 -10.16
N ALA A 140 -2.93 -15.24 -9.90
CA ALA A 140 -2.36 -16.12 -10.92
C ALA A 140 -3.38 -17.19 -11.36
N ALA A 141 -4.12 -17.78 -10.41
CA ALA A 141 -5.20 -18.71 -10.70
C ALA A 141 -6.32 -18.04 -11.52
N GLU A 142 -6.81 -16.88 -11.07
CA GLU A 142 -7.83 -16.12 -11.80
C GLU A 142 -7.42 -15.78 -13.25
N ARG A 143 -6.14 -15.49 -13.49
CA ARG A 143 -5.62 -15.24 -14.83
C ARG A 143 -5.54 -16.51 -15.68
N ALA A 144 -5.25 -17.63 -15.05
CA ALA A 144 -5.23 -18.92 -15.75
C ALA A 144 -6.64 -19.32 -16.22
N ASP A 145 -7.64 -19.14 -15.35
CA ASP A 145 -9.03 -19.48 -15.65
C ASP A 145 -9.64 -18.60 -16.75
N ARG A 146 -9.19 -17.35 -16.87
CA ARG A 146 -9.68 -16.42 -17.92
C ARG A 146 -9.08 -16.67 -19.30
N ARG A 147 -8.03 -17.48 -19.41
CA ARG A 147 -7.44 -17.78 -20.72
C ARG A 147 -8.35 -18.74 -21.47
N PRO A 148 -8.80 -18.39 -22.70
CA PRO A 148 -9.45 -19.37 -23.55
C PRO A 148 -8.48 -20.54 -23.74
N ALA A 149 -8.89 -21.75 -23.38
CA ALA A 149 -8.13 -22.93 -23.74
C ALA A 149 -8.23 -23.06 -25.28
N PRO A 150 -7.14 -22.86 -26.04
CA PRO A 150 -7.11 -23.34 -27.40
C PRO A 150 -7.25 -24.85 -27.31
N ALA A 151 -8.09 -25.48 -28.12
CA ALA A 151 -8.38 -26.91 -28.07
C ALA A 151 -7.12 -27.80 -28.16
N GLU A 152 -5.96 -27.24 -28.47
CA GLU A 152 -4.69 -27.95 -28.68
C GLU A 152 -3.50 -27.36 -27.90
N ALA A 153 -3.65 -26.26 -27.12
CA ALA A 153 -2.53 -25.74 -26.35
C ALA A 153 -2.45 -26.35 -24.96
N PRO A 154 -1.26 -26.82 -24.51
CA PRO A 154 -1.09 -27.32 -23.16
C PRO A 154 -1.44 -26.23 -22.14
N SER A 155 -2.14 -26.58 -21.08
CA SER A 155 -2.39 -25.72 -19.92
C SER A 155 -1.07 -25.09 -19.45
N PRO A 156 -1.08 -23.83 -18.96
CA PRO A 156 0.13 -23.24 -18.40
C PRO A 156 0.71 -24.19 -17.36
N GLY A 157 1.96 -24.64 -17.57
CA GLY A 157 2.60 -25.55 -16.62
C GLY A 157 2.66 -24.90 -15.23
N THR A 158 2.59 -25.71 -14.18
CA THR A 158 2.69 -25.28 -12.76
C THR A 158 3.84 -24.30 -12.54
N THR A 159 4.97 -24.50 -13.19
CA THR A 159 6.16 -23.63 -13.12
C THR A 159 5.84 -22.19 -13.59
N SER A 160 5.04 -22.03 -14.66
CA SER A 160 4.69 -20.69 -15.17
C SER A 160 3.71 -19.95 -14.26
N LEU A 161 2.81 -20.67 -13.58
CA LEU A 161 1.90 -20.12 -12.59
C LEU A 161 2.64 -19.69 -11.32
N LEU A 162 3.58 -20.51 -10.86
CA LEU A 162 4.42 -20.19 -9.71
C LEU A 162 5.28 -18.95 -9.97
N ALA A 163 5.93 -18.89 -11.13
CA ALA A 163 6.74 -17.73 -11.52
C ALA A 163 5.89 -16.44 -11.56
N ASP A 164 4.69 -16.50 -12.11
CA ASP A 164 3.77 -15.37 -12.16
C ASP A 164 3.28 -14.95 -10.76
N ALA A 165 3.00 -15.91 -9.88
CA ALA A 165 2.65 -15.67 -8.49
C ALA A 165 3.81 -15.01 -7.73
N VAL A 166 5.04 -15.51 -7.88
CA VAL A 166 6.23 -14.93 -7.23
C VAL A 166 6.44 -13.48 -7.68
N VAL A 167 6.42 -13.20 -8.98
CA VAL A 167 6.57 -11.83 -9.50
C VAL A 167 5.48 -10.90 -8.96
N SER A 168 4.24 -11.38 -8.92
CA SER A 168 3.11 -10.62 -8.36
C SER A 168 3.26 -10.37 -6.85
N ALA A 169 3.69 -11.37 -6.09
CA ALA A 169 3.93 -11.23 -4.65
C ALA A 169 5.05 -10.23 -4.35
N VAL A 170 6.15 -10.30 -5.11
CA VAL A 170 7.25 -9.33 -5.00
C VAL A 170 6.78 -7.91 -5.30
N ALA A 171 5.96 -7.72 -6.34
CA ALA A 171 5.37 -6.41 -6.62
C ALA A 171 4.53 -5.91 -5.44
N ILE A 172 3.62 -6.73 -4.90
CA ILE A 172 2.74 -6.35 -3.78
C ILE A 172 3.56 -5.97 -2.55
N ALA A 173 4.45 -6.86 -2.11
CA ALA A 173 5.22 -6.66 -0.89
C ALA A 173 6.21 -5.49 -1.00
N SER A 174 6.90 -5.35 -2.14
CA SER A 174 7.85 -4.26 -2.34
C SER A 174 7.16 -2.89 -2.37
N TRP A 175 6.01 -2.75 -3.04
CA TRP A 175 5.28 -1.48 -3.04
C TRP A 175 4.65 -1.16 -1.69
N ALA A 176 4.23 -2.13 -0.89
CA ALA A 176 3.84 -1.90 0.50
C ALA A 176 4.99 -1.25 1.28
N ASN A 177 6.19 -1.81 1.20
CA ASN A 177 7.36 -1.29 1.88
C ASN A 177 7.83 0.06 1.32
N VAL A 178 7.80 0.27 -0.01
CA VAL A 178 8.16 1.57 -0.62
C VAL A 178 7.26 2.70 -0.12
N HIS A 179 5.96 2.48 0.00
CA HIS A 179 5.04 3.49 0.54
C HIS A 179 5.38 3.84 1.99
N ASN A 180 5.72 2.84 2.79
CA ASN A 180 6.19 3.05 4.16
C ASN A 180 7.49 3.87 4.20
N LEU A 181 8.46 3.56 3.34
CA LEU A 181 9.71 4.31 3.22
C LEU A 181 9.50 5.76 2.75
N LEU A 182 8.41 6.05 2.05
CA LEU A 182 8.04 7.39 1.59
C LEU A 182 7.25 8.18 2.63
N ASP A 183 6.62 7.55 3.62
CA ASP A 183 5.76 8.21 4.64
C ASP A 183 6.55 8.94 5.74
N LEU A 184 7.65 9.57 5.36
CA LEU A 184 8.49 10.40 6.24
C LEU A 184 8.15 11.88 6.16
N ARG A 185 7.25 12.27 5.28
CA ARG A 185 6.84 13.66 5.05
C ARG A 185 5.36 13.71 4.66
N PRO A 186 4.61 14.74 5.07
CA PRO A 186 3.19 14.86 4.76
C PRO A 186 2.90 14.78 3.26
N GLY A 187 1.92 13.97 2.87
CA GLY A 187 1.46 13.80 1.50
C GLY A 187 2.37 13.03 0.56
N ARG A 188 3.59 12.66 0.96
CA ARG A 188 4.56 12.03 0.05
C ARG A 188 4.10 10.65 -0.42
N ALA A 189 3.71 9.76 0.50
CA ALA A 189 3.20 8.44 0.15
C ALA A 189 1.89 8.52 -0.64
N LEU A 190 1.01 9.48 -0.32
CA LEU A 190 -0.24 9.72 -1.06
C LEU A 190 0.02 10.19 -2.50
N LYS A 191 0.98 11.10 -2.70
CA LYS A 191 1.39 11.57 -4.04
C LYS A 191 2.02 10.43 -4.85
N ALA A 192 2.87 9.62 -4.24
CA ALA A 192 3.44 8.43 -4.88
C ALA A 192 2.34 7.46 -5.32
N SER A 193 1.34 7.22 -4.45
CA SER A 193 0.17 6.42 -4.80
C SER A 193 -0.59 7.00 -5.99
N ALA A 194 -0.80 8.31 -6.02
CA ALA A 194 -1.49 8.95 -7.13
C ALA A 194 -0.73 8.82 -8.45
N LEU A 195 0.60 9.02 -8.43
CA LEU A 195 1.45 8.87 -9.62
C LEU A 195 1.45 7.44 -10.18
N LEU A 196 1.41 6.44 -9.32
CA LEU A 196 1.39 5.04 -9.72
C LEU A 196 -0.01 4.57 -10.11
N ALA A 197 -1.03 4.96 -9.36
CA ALA A 197 -2.39 4.50 -9.59
C ALA A 197 -3.08 5.20 -10.75
N ALA A 198 -2.78 6.47 -11.06
CA ALA A 198 -3.44 7.18 -12.13
C ALA A 198 -3.28 6.51 -13.52
N PRO A 199 -2.07 6.14 -13.98
CA PRO A 199 -1.94 5.43 -15.24
C PRO A 199 -2.57 4.02 -15.19
N LEU A 200 -2.55 3.33 -14.05
CA LEU A 200 -3.22 2.04 -13.89
C LEU A 200 -4.74 2.15 -13.96
N ALA A 201 -5.32 3.26 -13.46
CA ALA A 201 -6.76 3.52 -13.56
C ALA A 201 -7.23 3.77 -15.00
N LEU A 202 -6.30 4.10 -15.90
CA LEU A 202 -6.53 4.32 -17.32
C LEU A 202 -6.08 3.13 -18.19
N ALA A 203 -5.65 2.02 -17.60
CA ALA A 203 -5.15 0.86 -18.33
C ALA A 203 -6.18 0.38 -19.39
N PRO A 204 -5.75 0.18 -20.66
CA PRO A 204 -6.65 -0.20 -21.74
C PRO A 204 -7.05 -1.69 -21.65
N GLY A 205 -8.13 -2.02 -22.37
CA GLY A 205 -8.61 -3.40 -22.50
C GLY A 205 -9.52 -3.86 -21.36
N GLU A 206 -10.39 -4.81 -21.65
CA GLU A 206 -11.31 -5.38 -20.66
C GLU A 206 -10.59 -6.21 -19.60
N ASP A 207 -9.52 -6.89 -19.97
CA ASP A 207 -8.68 -7.71 -19.11
C ASP A 207 -8.03 -6.89 -17.97
N ALA A 208 -7.85 -5.56 -18.17
CA ALA A 208 -7.33 -4.65 -17.16
C ALA A 208 -8.41 -4.12 -16.20
N ALA A 209 -9.64 -4.61 -16.26
CA ALA A 209 -10.74 -4.10 -15.44
C ALA A 209 -10.46 -4.18 -13.93
N THR A 210 -9.86 -5.25 -13.44
CA THR A 210 -9.46 -5.38 -12.02
C THR A 210 -8.40 -4.35 -11.66
N THR A 211 -7.36 -4.18 -12.48
CA THR A 211 -6.34 -3.13 -12.32
C THR A 211 -6.97 -1.74 -12.19
N ARG A 212 -7.85 -1.36 -13.12
CA ARG A 212 -8.53 -0.05 -13.09
C ARG A 212 -9.33 0.18 -11.82
N ARG A 213 -10.08 -0.84 -11.37
CA ARG A 213 -10.91 -0.75 -10.15
C ARG A 213 -10.06 -0.58 -8.90
N LEU A 214 -8.99 -1.36 -8.77
CA LEU A 214 -8.07 -1.29 -7.62
C LEU A 214 -7.29 0.03 -7.61
N ALA A 215 -6.83 0.49 -8.77
CA ALA A 215 -6.17 1.78 -8.91
C ALA A 215 -7.12 2.94 -8.55
N ALA A 216 -8.38 2.89 -9.00
CA ALA A 216 -9.40 3.86 -8.63
C ALA A 216 -9.68 3.86 -7.11
N ALA A 217 -9.72 2.67 -6.48
CA ALA A 217 -9.84 2.56 -5.03
C ALA A 217 -8.65 3.23 -4.30
N ALA A 218 -7.43 2.99 -4.75
CA ALA A 218 -6.23 3.62 -4.19
C ALA A 218 -6.28 5.15 -4.32
N LEU A 219 -6.67 5.67 -5.48
CA LEU A 219 -6.87 7.11 -5.70
C LEU A 219 -7.95 7.68 -4.79
N GLY A 220 -9.07 6.99 -4.64
CA GLY A 220 -10.16 7.41 -3.74
C GLY A 220 -9.72 7.51 -2.29
N ALA A 221 -9.06 6.46 -1.76
CA ALA A 221 -8.53 6.43 -0.41
C ALA A 221 -7.49 7.55 -0.18
N ALA A 222 -6.52 7.69 -1.09
CA ALA A 222 -5.47 8.70 -1.01
C ALA A 222 -6.04 10.12 -1.04
N THR A 223 -7.01 10.39 -1.92
CA THR A 223 -7.67 11.71 -2.02
C THR A 223 -8.42 12.06 -0.74
N ALA A 224 -9.08 11.10 -0.10
CA ALA A 224 -9.82 11.33 1.14
C ALA A 224 -8.90 11.57 2.35
N ALA A 225 -7.72 10.96 2.39
CA ALA A 225 -6.74 11.14 3.45
C ALA A 225 -5.92 12.43 3.30
N ALA A 226 -5.69 12.89 2.07
CA ALA A 226 -4.78 13.98 1.76
C ALA A 226 -5.03 15.30 2.53
N PRO A 227 -6.27 15.78 2.74
CA PRO A 227 -6.48 17.05 3.45
C PRO A 227 -5.99 17.05 4.90
N ASP A 228 -6.13 15.93 5.63
CA ASP A 228 -5.71 15.84 7.03
C ASP A 228 -4.21 15.55 7.14
N ASP A 229 -3.65 14.78 6.23
CA ASP A 229 -2.24 14.45 6.19
C ASP A 229 -1.38 15.66 5.78
N LEU A 230 -1.77 16.35 4.69
CA LEU A 230 -1.09 17.58 4.23
C LEU A 230 -1.18 18.74 5.23
N ALA A 231 -2.27 18.79 6.02
CA ALA A 231 -2.44 19.78 7.08
C ALA A 231 -1.76 19.36 8.39
N GLU A 232 -1.03 18.25 8.41
CA GLU A 232 -0.33 17.71 9.59
C GLU A 232 -1.26 17.53 10.81
N ARG A 233 -2.53 17.20 10.58
CA ARG A 233 -3.47 16.80 11.63
C ARG A 233 -3.38 15.31 11.92
N THR A 234 -3.02 14.55 10.89
CA THR A 234 -2.81 13.10 10.97
C THR A 234 -1.57 12.73 10.17
N MET A 235 -1.11 11.51 10.35
CA MET A 235 -0.13 10.86 9.48
C MET A 235 -0.60 9.46 9.12
N LEU A 236 -0.01 8.87 8.08
CA LEU A 236 -0.38 7.51 7.68
C LEU A 236 0.22 6.48 8.62
N GLY A 237 1.46 6.70 9.05
CA GLY A 237 2.21 5.69 9.76
C GLY A 237 2.34 4.39 8.96
N ASP A 238 2.86 3.38 9.60
CA ASP A 238 3.06 2.07 9.00
C ASP A 238 1.75 1.40 8.59
N THR A 239 0.68 1.61 9.38
CA THR A 239 -0.67 1.08 9.11
C THR A 239 -1.20 1.54 7.76
N GLY A 240 -1.24 2.85 7.53
CA GLY A 240 -1.80 3.44 6.32
C GLY A 240 -0.91 3.24 5.10
N ALA A 241 0.38 3.47 5.27
CA ALA A 241 1.35 3.40 4.19
C ALA A 241 1.47 1.99 3.61
N ASN A 242 1.61 0.96 4.47
CA ASN A 242 1.68 -0.43 4.00
C ASN A 242 0.37 -0.89 3.34
N ALA A 243 -0.79 -0.52 3.90
CA ALA A 243 -2.09 -0.87 3.30
C ALA A 243 -2.26 -0.26 1.92
N LEU A 244 -1.99 1.04 1.77
CA LEU A 244 -2.11 1.75 0.50
C LEU A 244 -1.11 1.22 -0.53
N GLY A 245 0.13 0.98 -0.11
CA GLY A 245 1.17 0.42 -0.97
C GLY A 245 0.84 -1.00 -1.43
N ALA A 246 0.29 -1.85 -0.55
CA ALA A 246 -0.20 -3.18 -0.90
C ALA A 246 -1.34 -3.11 -1.92
N LEU A 247 -2.28 -2.16 -1.78
CA LEU A 247 -3.37 -1.95 -2.74
C LEU A 247 -2.84 -1.54 -4.11
N VAL A 248 -1.92 -0.56 -4.17
CA VAL A 248 -1.28 -0.12 -5.42
C VAL A 248 -0.46 -1.24 -6.04
N GLY A 249 0.34 -1.95 -5.25
CA GLY A 249 1.10 -3.11 -5.70
C GLY A 249 0.20 -4.22 -6.25
N THR A 250 -0.96 -4.47 -5.62
CA THR A 250 -1.94 -5.43 -6.11
C THR A 250 -2.62 -4.96 -7.40
N ALA A 251 -2.88 -3.65 -7.55
CA ALA A 251 -3.39 -3.10 -8.81
C ALA A 251 -2.42 -3.35 -9.98
N ALA A 252 -1.11 -3.15 -9.74
CA ALA A 252 -0.08 -3.46 -10.73
C ALA A 252 0.04 -4.98 -10.97
N ALA A 253 -0.02 -5.80 -9.92
CA ALA A 253 0.03 -7.25 -10.01
C ALA A 253 -1.20 -7.85 -10.72
N ALA A 254 -2.36 -7.19 -10.67
CA ALA A 254 -3.56 -7.61 -11.38
C ALA A 254 -3.52 -7.29 -12.88
N HIS A 255 -2.56 -6.50 -13.35
CA HIS A 255 -2.48 -6.09 -14.76
C HIS A 255 -2.22 -7.29 -15.69
N PRO A 256 -2.88 -7.36 -16.87
CA PRO A 256 -2.72 -8.50 -17.79
C PRO A 256 -1.31 -8.62 -18.37
N SER A 257 -0.59 -7.52 -18.57
CA SER A 257 0.77 -7.51 -19.12
C SER A 257 1.79 -8.08 -18.12
N ARG A 258 2.45 -9.16 -18.52
CA ARG A 258 3.57 -9.75 -17.76
C ARG A 258 4.72 -8.76 -17.60
N LEU A 259 5.01 -7.98 -18.63
CA LEU A 259 6.07 -6.97 -18.59
C LEU A 259 5.79 -5.92 -17.52
N LEU A 260 4.55 -5.40 -17.44
CA LEU A 260 4.19 -4.41 -16.43
C LEU A 260 4.34 -4.99 -15.01
N ARG A 261 3.90 -6.23 -14.78
CA ARG A 261 4.08 -6.89 -13.47
C ARG A 261 5.56 -7.06 -13.11
N ALA A 262 6.39 -7.49 -14.09
CA ALA A 262 7.83 -7.63 -13.88
C ALA A 262 8.49 -6.27 -13.61
N VAL A 263 8.14 -5.23 -14.36
CA VAL A 263 8.63 -3.86 -14.12
C VAL A 263 8.22 -3.37 -12.73
N ALA A 264 6.97 -3.59 -12.32
CA ALA A 264 6.50 -3.20 -11.00
C ALA A 264 7.27 -3.93 -9.89
N ALA A 265 7.50 -5.23 -10.02
CA ALA A 265 8.28 -6.03 -9.07
C ALA A 265 9.74 -5.56 -9.00
N THR A 266 10.37 -5.38 -10.17
CA THR A 266 11.78 -4.95 -10.24
C THR A 266 11.96 -3.53 -9.70
N ALA A 267 11.10 -2.59 -10.08
CA ALA A 267 11.17 -1.21 -9.61
C ALA A 267 10.97 -1.12 -8.10
N GLY A 268 9.93 -1.78 -7.57
CA GLY A 268 9.68 -1.80 -6.12
C GLY A 268 10.85 -2.41 -5.35
N THR A 269 11.37 -3.56 -5.81
CA THR A 269 12.53 -4.21 -5.20
C THR A 269 13.78 -3.34 -5.26
N ALA A 270 14.04 -2.72 -6.42
CA ALA A 270 15.19 -1.83 -6.59
C ALA A 270 15.13 -0.64 -5.62
N LEU A 271 13.94 -0.04 -5.43
CA LEU A 271 13.74 1.05 -4.47
C LEU A 271 13.97 0.56 -3.02
N VAL A 272 13.43 -0.60 -2.65
CA VAL A 272 13.67 -1.18 -1.31
C VAL A 272 15.16 -1.40 -1.07
N LEU A 273 15.87 -2.00 -2.02
CA LEU A 273 17.32 -2.24 -1.89
C LEU A 273 18.13 -0.93 -1.90
N ALA A 274 17.72 0.05 -2.69
CA ALA A 274 18.35 1.36 -2.71
C ALA A 274 18.21 2.09 -1.38
N SER A 275 17.07 1.95 -0.68
CA SER A 275 16.83 2.60 0.62
C SER A 275 17.80 2.17 1.71
N GLU A 276 18.41 0.97 1.59
CA GLU A 276 19.44 0.48 2.52
C GLU A 276 20.77 1.26 2.40
N ARG A 277 20.96 1.99 1.31
CA ARG A 277 22.20 2.73 1.02
C ARG A 277 21.98 4.24 0.86
N VAL A 278 20.77 4.62 0.47
CA VAL A 278 20.46 6.00 0.08
C VAL A 278 19.20 6.48 0.79
N SER A 279 19.28 7.66 1.41
CA SER A 279 18.11 8.30 2.02
C SER A 279 17.21 8.92 0.95
N PHE A 280 15.99 8.41 0.80
CA PHE A 280 15.00 8.98 -0.13
C PHE A 280 14.71 10.45 0.14
N SER A 281 14.62 10.86 1.41
CA SER A 281 14.41 12.27 1.77
C SER A 281 15.55 13.17 1.28
N ARG A 282 16.80 12.67 1.32
CA ARG A 282 17.96 13.43 0.81
C ARG A 282 17.93 13.53 -0.71
N VAL A 283 17.65 12.43 -1.41
CA VAL A 283 17.55 12.43 -2.88
C VAL A 283 16.43 13.35 -3.36
N ILE A 284 15.26 13.26 -2.74
CA ILE A 284 14.11 14.10 -3.07
C ILE A 284 14.47 15.58 -2.86
N ALA A 285 15.06 15.92 -1.72
CA ALA A 285 15.44 17.31 -1.41
C ALA A 285 16.52 17.87 -2.35
N SER A 286 17.43 17.03 -2.84
CA SER A 286 18.50 17.44 -3.75
C SER A 286 18.10 17.50 -5.23
N THR A 287 16.90 16.99 -5.58
CA THR A 287 16.40 16.94 -6.96
C THR A 287 15.27 17.95 -7.13
N PRO A 288 15.46 19.09 -7.84
CA PRO A 288 14.49 20.19 -7.85
C PRO A 288 13.06 19.80 -8.23
N ALA A 289 12.87 18.95 -9.25
CA ALA A 289 11.56 18.51 -9.68
C ALA A 289 10.87 17.63 -8.61
N LEU A 290 11.62 16.75 -7.93
CA LEU A 290 11.09 15.92 -6.85
C LEU A 290 10.79 16.76 -5.61
N ALA A 291 11.65 17.74 -5.29
CA ALA A 291 11.44 18.66 -4.17
C ALA A 291 10.18 19.50 -4.37
N ALA A 292 9.96 20.02 -5.58
CA ALA A 292 8.75 20.77 -5.93
C ALA A 292 7.48 19.91 -5.78
N LEU A 293 7.51 18.68 -6.28
CA LEU A 293 6.39 17.73 -6.14
C LEU A 293 6.15 17.37 -4.66
N ASP A 294 7.23 17.16 -3.90
CA ASP A 294 7.16 16.84 -2.48
C ASP A 294 6.55 17.99 -1.68
N ALA A 295 6.90 19.23 -1.99
CA ALA A 295 6.38 20.44 -1.34
C ALA A 295 4.91 20.73 -1.68
N LEU A 296 4.41 20.23 -2.80
CA LEU A 296 3.07 20.55 -3.28
C LEU A 296 1.98 20.27 -2.22
N GLY A 297 1.22 21.30 -1.84
CA GLY A 297 0.12 21.23 -0.89
C GLY A 297 0.51 21.00 0.57
N ARG A 298 1.81 20.96 0.91
CA ARG A 298 2.28 20.93 2.30
C ARG A 298 2.20 22.32 2.92
N GLN A 299 2.01 22.36 4.23
CA GLN A 299 2.16 23.61 5.00
C GLN A 299 3.64 24.00 5.06
N GLU A 300 3.90 25.29 5.01
CA GLU A 300 5.23 25.84 5.30
C GLU A 300 5.53 25.66 6.81
N ALA A 301 6.79 25.44 7.13
CA ALA A 301 7.26 25.19 8.50
C ALA A 301 7.18 26.45 9.37
#